data_b6c2405a92fccc9aad26c6efc80a0e30
#
_entry.id   b6c2405a92fccc9aad26c6efc80a0e30
#
_cell.length_a   1.000
_cell.length_b   1.000
_cell.length_c   1.000
_cell.angle_alpha   90.00
_cell.angle_beta   90.00
_cell.angle_gamma   90.00
#
_symmetry.space_group_name_H-M   'P 1'
#
loop_
_entity.id
_entity.type
_entity.pdbx_description
1 polymer ?
#
loop_
_entity_poly.entity_id
_entity_poly.type
_entity_poly.pdbx_seq_one_letter_code
_entity_poly.pdbx_strand_id
1 'polypeptide(L)'
;MYYIKKILISSQNEDGEKVISTLDLAPGLNIIYGPSNTGKTLVLDCVDFMLGGEARRLYKPALRIMAVTMYLDVDGAEVSMYRELSETKKNDIIVVSKTAGIDTGTYTVGAKTKDKDPISSLWLKLMGIDHEVKIIKQIEDSMEQSLTVRTFYHFFVINENRISGENSILKPGSQTFTKNIPVSTITSLIYQDICENATESITWF
;
A
#
# COMPACT_ATOMS: atom_id res chain seq x y z
N MET A 1 15.86 6.58 1.92
CA MET A 1 15.52 5.17 1.57
C MET A 1 14.54 4.65 2.62
N TYR A 2 13.50 3.90 2.24
CA TYR A 2 12.57 3.32 3.21
C TYR A 2 12.33 1.82 2.94
N TYR A 3 12.03 1.06 3.99
CA TYR A 3 11.66 -0.36 3.91
C TYR A 3 10.76 -0.76 5.08
N ILE A 4 10.04 -1.87 4.92
CA ILE A 4 9.26 -2.46 6.00
C ILE A 4 10.21 -3.21 6.92
N LYS A 5 10.36 -2.73 8.16
CA LYS A 5 11.25 -3.31 9.17
C LYS A 5 10.60 -4.45 9.93
N LYS A 6 9.29 -4.34 10.21
CA LYS A 6 8.59 -5.29 11.06
C LYS A 6 7.09 -5.29 10.79
N ILE A 7 6.47 -6.46 10.86
CA ILE A 7 5.02 -6.62 10.85
C ILE A 7 4.61 -7.39 12.11
N LEU A 8 3.66 -6.85 12.86
CA LEU A 8 3.02 -7.51 14.00
C LEU A 8 1.57 -7.82 13.64
N ILE A 9 1.15 -9.04 13.90
CA ILE A 9 -0.24 -9.48 13.75
C ILE A 9 -0.77 -9.79 15.16
N SER A 10 -1.74 -9.02 15.60
CA SER A 10 -2.46 -9.28 16.85
C SER A 10 -3.67 -10.14 16.56
N SER A 11 -3.78 -11.29 17.25
CA SER A 11 -4.89 -12.22 17.15
C SER A 11 -5.34 -12.66 18.53
N GLN A 12 -6.43 -13.43 18.62
CA GLN A 12 -6.85 -14.11 19.83
C GLN A 12 -6.70 -15.62 19.66
N ASN A 13 -6.24 -16.30 20.71
CA ASN A 13 -6.27 -17.76 20.77
C ASN A 13 -7.70 -18.27 21.08
N GLU A 14 -7.85 -19.59 21.24
CA GLU A 14 -9.15 -20.20 21.55
C GLU A 14 -9.68 -19.79 22.92
N ASP A 15 -8.80 -19.49 23.85
CA ASP A 15 -9.13 -19.06 25.22
C ASP A 15 -9.46 -17.55 25.30
N GLY A 16 -9.37 -16.82 24.15
CA GLY A 16 -9.62 -15.38 24.09
C GLY A 16 -8.42 -14.52 24.46
N GLU A 17 -7.25 -15.11 24.74
CA GLU A 17 -6.05 -14.37 25.08
C GLU A 17 -5.42 -13.75 23.81
N LYS A 18 -4.84 -12.56 23.98
CA LYS A 18 -4.15 -11.86 22.90
C LYS A 18 -2.82 -12.55 22.59
N VAL A 19 -2.64 -12.91 21.34
CA VAL A 19 -1.40 -13.46 20.79
C VAL A 19 -0.82 -12.46 19.78
N ILE A 20 0.50 -12.26 19.80
CA ILE A 20 1.21 -11.41 18.85
C ILE A 20 2.19 -12.26 18.05
N SER A 21 1.98 -12.33 16.75
CA SER A 21 2.93 -12.90 15.81
C SER A 21 3.78 -11.81 15.20
N THR A 22 5.08 -12.01 15.17
CA THR A 22 6.05 -11.01 14.69
C THR A 22 6.82 -11.53 13.49
N LEU A 23 6.97 -10.69 12.48
CA LEU A 23 7.86 -10.89 11.35
C LEU A 23 8.82 -9.71 11.28
N ASP A 24 10.11 -9.97 11.52
CA ASP A 24 11.18 -8.99 11.33
C ASP A 24 11.75 -9.12 9.93
N LEU A 25 12.02 -7.99 9.28
CA LEU A 25 12.57 -7.89 7.93
C LEU A 25 13.85 -7.05 7.95
N ALA A 26 14.77 -7.39 7.09
CA ALA A 26 16.03 -6.66 6.88
C ALA A 26 15.96 -5.80 5.61
N PRO A 27 16.81 -4.77 5.47
CA PRO A 27 16.97 -4.09 4.18
C PRO A 27 17.38 -5.07 3.08
N GLY A 28 16.86 -4.87 1.88
CA GLY A 28 17.17 -5.70 0.72
C GLY A 28 16.30 -6.95 0.59
N LEU A 29 16.88 -8.07 0.15
CA LEU A 29 16.14 -9.29 -0.15
C LEU A 29 15.80 -10.06 1.13
N ASN A 30 14.50 -10.34 1.32
CA ASN A 30 13.99 -11.21 2.37
C ASN A 30 13.30 -12.42 1.73
N ILE A 31 13.65 -13.63 2.19
CA ILE A 31 13.07 -14.88 1.68
C ILE A 31 12.26 -15.54 2.80
N ILE A 32 10.95 -15.66 2.58
CA ILE A 32 10.03 -16.34 3.51
C ILE A 32 9.69 -17.71 2.92
N TYR A 33 10.14 -18.76 3.57
CA TYR A 33 9.91 -20.15 3.13
C TYR A 33 9.25 -20.98 4.22
N GLY A 34 8.66 -22.11 3.83
CA GLY A 34 7.99 -23.02 4.74
C GLY A 34 6.93 -23.88 4.03
N PRO A 35 6.31 -24.85 4.71
CA PRO A 35 5.25 -25.68 4.15
C PRO A 35 4.04 -24.88 3.67
N SER A 36 3.14 -25.54 2.94
CA SER A 36 1.85 -24.93 2.56
C SER A 36 1.04 -24.59 3.81
N ASN A 37 0.19 -23.56 3.70
CA ASN A 37 -0.71 -23.09 4.77
C ASN A 37 -0.04 -22.57 6.06
N THR A 38 1.24 -22.18 6.00
CA THR A 38 1.97 -21.59 7.14
C THR A 38 1.89 -20.07 7.23
N GLY A 39 0.97 -19.43 6.51
CA GLY A 39 0.76 -17.98 6.60
C GLY A 39 1.65 -17.12 5.69
N LYS A 40 2.43 -17.69 4.76
CA LYS A 40 3.28 -16.92 3.85
C LYS A 40 2.48 -15.86 3.06
N THR A 41 1.35 -16.24 2.49
CA THR A 41 0.45 -15.32 1.76
C THR A 41 -0.19 -14.29 2.69
N LEU A 42 -0.39 -14.62 3.98
CA LEU A 42 -0.93 -13.70 4.96
C LEU A 42 -0.05 -12.45 5.14
N VAL A 43 1.25 -12.57 4.98
CA VAL A 43 2.17 -11.42 5.00
C VAL A 43 1.82 -10.42 3.91
N LEU A 44 1.57 -10.90 2.68
CA LEU A 44 1.15 -10.03 1.57
C LEU A 44 -0.23 -9.41 1.81
N ASP A 45 -1.16 -10.19 2.39
CA ASP A 45 -2.49 -9.68 2.77
C ASP A 45 -2.37 -8.59 3.85
N CYS A 46 -1.44 -8.71 4.81
CA CYS A 46 -1.14 -7.67 5.81
C CYS A 46 -0.54 -6.41 5.17
N VAL A 47 0.39 -6.56 4.23
CA VAL A 47 0.95 -5.41 3.48
C VAL A 47 -0.15 -4.72 2.68
N ASP A 48 -0.97 -5.46 1.93
CA ASP A 48 -2.11 -4.90 1.19
C ASP A 48 -3.06 -4.14 2.12
N PHE A 49 -3.38 -4.71 3.28
CA PHE A 49 -4.23 -4.08 4.28
C PHE A 49 -3.65 -2.76 4.78
N MET A 50 -2.36 -2.69 5.06
CA MET A 50 -1.68 -1.48 5.53
C MET A 50 -1.52 -0.42 4.42
N LEU A 51 -1.53 -0.82 3.16
CA LEU A 51 -1.60 0.07 1.99
C LEU A 51 -3.02 0.60 1.70
N GLY A 52 -3.99 0.30 2.55
CA GLY A 52 -5.38 0.71 2.38
C GLY A 52 -6.25 -0.33 1.69
N GLY A 53 -5.82 -1.59 1.63
CA GLY A 53 -6.61 -2.70 1.11
C GLY A 53 -7.81 -3.06 1.96
N GLU A 54 -8.70 -3.88 1.39
CA GLU A 54 -9.88 -4.36 2.06
C GLU A 54 -9.54 -5.32 3.22
N ALA A 55 -10.20 -5.13 4.36
CA ALA A 55 -10.06 -6.01 5.53
C ALA A 55 -10.49 -7.46 5.25
N ARG A 56 -11.36 -7.68 4.24
CA ARG A 56 -11.95 -8.99 3.90
C ARG A 56 -10.95 -10.11 3.77
N ARG A 57 -9.75 -9.85 3.25
CA ARG A 57 -8.70 -10.87 3.10
C ARG A 57 -8.15 -11.39 4.41
N LEU A 58 -8.20 -10.56 5.46
CA LEU A 58 -7.75 -10.89 6.82
C LEU A 58 -8.85 -11.48 7.69
N TYR A 59 -10.12 -11.35 7.31
CA TYR A 59 -11.25 -11.98 8.01
C TYR A 59 -11.26 -13.49 7.77
N LYS A 60 -10.32 -14.17 8.42
CA LYS A 60 -10.25 -15.64 8.44
C LYS A 60 -10.64 -16.10 9.86
N PRO A 61 -11.83 -16.71 10.07
CA PRO A 61 -12.33 -17.04 11.41
C PRO A 61 -11.33 -17.85 12.24
N ALA A 62 -10.59 -18.76 11.60
CA ALA A 62 -9.58 -19.58 12.28
C ALA A 62 -8.38 -18.78 12.83
N LEU A 63 -8.09 -17.60 12.25
CA LEU A 63 -6.93 -16.80 12.66
C LEU A 63 -7.28 -15.73 13.69
N ARG A 64 -8.56 -15.39 13.85
CA ARG A 64 -9.06 -14.37 14.80
C ARG A 64 -8.20 -13.12 14.87
N ILE A 65 -7.77 -12.61 13.70
CA ILE A 65 -6.92 -11.42 13.60
C ILE A 65 -7.71 -10.21 14.05
N MET A 66 -7.13 -9.42 14.94
CA MET A 66 -7.72 -8.20 15.50
C MET A 66 -7.12 -6.93 14.91
N ALA A 67 -5.82 -6.92 14.69
CA ALA A 67 -5.10 -5.75 14.21
C ALA A 67 -3.78 -6.14 13.53
N VAL A 68 -3.30 -5.25 12.68
CA VAL A 68 -1.96 -5.30 12.10
C VAL A 68 -1.21 -4.04 12.49
N THR A 69 0.05 -4.18 12.91
CA THR A 69 0.98 -3.08 13.10
C THR A 69 2.15 -3.27 12.15
N MET A 70 2.51 -2.22 11.44
CA MET A 70 3.66 -2.20 10.53
C MET A 70 4.63 -1.13 10.98
N TYR A 71 5.90 -1.48 11.01
CA TYR A 71 6.99 -0.56 11.28
C TYR A 71 7.81 -0.37 10.01
N LEU A 72 8.00 0.88 9.65
CA LEU A 72 8.87 1.28 8.55
C LEU A 72 10.14 1.88 9.13
N ASP A 73 11.25 1.66 8.47
CA ASP A 73 12.44 2.49 8.60
C ASP A 73 12.42 3.49 7.44
N VAL A 74 12.47 4.77 7.77
CA VAL A 74 12.52 5.86 6.79
C VAL A 74 13.76 6.70 7.10
N ASP A 75 14.81 6.51 6.30
CA ASP A 75 16.11 7.17 6.48
C ASP A 75 16.69 7.05 7.91
N GLY A 76 16.54 5.85 8.52
CA GLY A 76 17.01 5.54 9.85
C GLY A 76 16.04 5.94 10.98
N ALA A 77 14.91 6.58 10.68
CA ALA A 77 13.88 6.89 11.65
C ALA A 77 12.70 5.92 11.56
N GLU A 78 12.13 5.55 12.70
CA GLU A 78 11.03 4.60 12.75
C GLU A 78 9.68 5.31 12.60
N VAL A 79 8.85 4.78 11.70
CA VAL A 79 7.44 5.14 11.52
C VAL A 79 6.60 3.91 11.81
N SER A 80 5.68 4.00 12.75
CA SER A 80 4.75 2.92 13.06
C SER A 80 3.35 3.22 12.55
N MET A 81 2.69 2.22 12.01
CA MET A 81 1.33 2.26 11.51
C MET A 81 0.52 1.16 12.17
N TYR A 82 -0.65 1.48 12.68
CA TYR A 82 -1.57 0.53 13.32
C TYR A 82 -2.92 0.59 12.65
N ARG A 83 -3.49 -0.55 12.31
CA ARG A 83 -4.84 -0.66 11.76
C ARG A 83 -5.58 -1.84 12.38
N GLU A 84 -6.81 -1.55 12.85
CA GLU A 84 -7.69 -2.51 13.51
C GLU A 84 -8.65 -3.15 12.51
N LEU A 85 -8.94 -4.45 12.71
CA LEU A 85 -9.95 -5.20 11.95
C LEU A 85 -11.30 -5.15 12.67
N SER A 86 -11.77 -3.98 13.04
CA SER A 86 -13.10 -3.81 13.63
C SER A 86 -14.07 -3.20 12.63
N GLU A 87 -15.36 -3.49 12.76
CA GLU A 87 -16.38 -2.94 11.86
C GLU A 87 -16.42 -1.40 11.90
N THR A 88 -16.13 -0.80 13.05
CA THR A 88 -16.19 0.65 13.25
C THR A 88 -14.92 1.38 12.89
N LYS A 89 -13.75 0.74 13.00
CA LYS A 89 -12.42 1.38 12.84
C LYS A 89 -11.60 0.83 11.67
N LYS A 90 -12.13 -0.09 10.89
CA LYS A 90 -11.43 -0.73 9.78
C LYS A 90 -10.87 0.23 8.72
N ASN A 91 -11.39 1.45 8.68
CA ASN A 91 -10.97 2.48 7.73
C ASN A 91 -9.94 3.46 8.33
N ASP A 92 -9.61 3.35 9.60
CA ASP A 92 -8.67 4.22 10.28
C ASP A 92 -7.30 3.55 10.41
N ILE A 93 -6.25 4.30 10.08
CA ILE A 93 -4.86 3.89 10.27
C ILE A 93 -4.20 4.94 11.15
N ILE A 94 -3.72 4.52 12.30
CA ILE A 94 -2.99 5.39 13.22
C ILE A 94 -1.52 5.33 12.82
N VAL A 95 -0.94 6.49 12.54
CA VAL A 95 0.47 6.65 12.19
C VAL A 95 1.16 7.41 13.31
N VAL A 96 2.28 6.90 13.76
CA VAL A 96 3.18 7.59 14.70
C VAL A 96 4.55 7.69 14.05
N SER A 97 5.02 8.91 13.88
CA SER A 97 6.28 9.22 13.21
C SER A 97 7.07 10.27 13.98
N LYS A 98 8.38 10.14 13.93
CA LYS A 98 9.34 11.19 14.34
C LYS A 98 10.09 11.75 13.12
N THR A 99 9.75 11.29 11.92
CA THR A 99 10.40 11.67 10.67
C THR A 99 9.83 12.98 10.16
N ALA A 100 10.68 13.90 9.76
CA ALA A 100 10.27 15.13 9.10
C ALA A 100 9.45 14.81 7.84
N GLY A 101 8.35 15.52 7.66
CA GLY A 101 7.49 15.35 6.50
C GLY A 101 6.46 14.22 6.61
N ILE A 102 6.45 13.42 7.68
CA ILE A 102 5.40 12.44 7.96
C ILE A 102 4.70 12.82 9.25
N ASP A 103 3.45 13.22 9.16
CA ASP A 103 2.68 13.69 10.31
C ASP A 103 2.13 12.51 11.12
N THR A 104 2.29 12.62 12.43
CA THR A 104 1.62 11.71 13.37
C THR A 104 0.13 12.03 13.40
N GLY A 105 -0.71 11.04 13.23
CA GLY A 105 -2.16 11.22 13.21
C GLY A 105 -2.95 10.01 12.77
N THR A 106 -4.24 10.20 12.60
CA THR A 106 -5.13 9.17 12.06
C THR A 106 -5.42 9.47 10.60
N TYR A 107 -5.07 8.53 9.75
CA TYR A 107 -5.33 8.55 8.31
C TYR A 107 -6.56 7.69 7.97
N THR A 108 -7.21 7.98 6.85
CA THR A 108 -8.33 7.17 6.34
C THR A 108 -7.90 6.31 5.15
N VAL A 109 -8.52 5.15 5.01
CA VAL A 109 -8.34 4.27 3.84
C VAL A 109 -9.06 4.81 2.60
N GLY A 110 -10.12 5.60 2.80
CA GLY A 110 -10.92 6.16 1.73
C GLY A 110 -10.43 7.50 1.21
N ALA A 111 -11.35 8.24 0.62
CA ALA A 111 -11.12 9.62 0.20
C ALA A 111 -10.83 10.54 1.39
N LYS A 112 -10.17 11.66 1.12
CA LYS A 112 -9.92 12.70 2.11
C LYS A 112 -11.22 13.13 2.79
N THR A 113 -11.17 13.21 4.11
CA THR A 113 -12.25 13.76 4.93
C THR A 113 -11.82 15.12 5.49
N LYS A 114 -12.72 15.83 6.19
CA LYS A 114 -12.40 17.12 6.81
C LYS A 114 -11.23 17.01 7.79
N ASP A 115 -11.15 15.88 8.52
CA ASP A 115 -10.24 15.72 9.65
C ASP A 115 -9.15 14.67 9.41
N LYS A 116 -9.18 13.94 8.29
CA LYS A 116 -8.22 12.85 8.00
C LYS A 116 -7.80 12.87 6.56
N ASP A 117 -6.50 12.82 6.35
CA ASP A 117 -5.91 12.60 5.04
C ASP A 117 -5.96 11.11 4.66
N PRO A 118 -6.02 10.78 3.37
CA PRO A 118 -5.97 9.39 2.92
C PRO A 118 -4.58 8.80 3.19
N ILE A 119 -4.53 7.55 3.66
CA ILE A 119 -3.25 6.84 3.87
C ILE A 119 -2.44 6.75 2.56
N SER A 120 -3.12 6.76 1.43
CA SER A 120 -2.47 6.76 0.12
C SER A 120 -1.58 7.98 -0.09
N SER A 121 -1.92 9.16 0.44
CA SER A 121 -1.08 10.36 0.31
C SER A 121 0.25 10.20 1.05
N LEU A 122 0.25 9.53 2.19
CA LEU A 122 1.48 9.23 2.92
C LEU A 122 2.38 8.30 2.11
N TRP A 123 1.82 7.22 1.55
CA TRP A 123 2.58 6.29 0.74
C TRP A 123 3.12 6.92 -0.55
N LEU A 124 2.31 7.75 -1.23
CA LEU A 124 2.76 8.49 -2.42
C LEU A 124 3.90 9.45 -2.07
N LYS A 125 3.80 10.15 -0.93
CA LYS A 125 4.86 11.03 -0.45
C LYS A 125 6.17 10.28 -0.17
N LEU A 126 6.10 9.08 0.42
CA LEU A 126 7.26 8.20 0.57
C LEU A 126 7.87 7.76 -0.77
N MET A 127 7.07 7.73 -1.84
CA MET A 127 7.50 7.45 -3.21
C MET A 127 8.01 8.71 -3.95
N GLY A 128 8.04 9.87 -3.30
CA GLY A 128 8.44 11.14 -3.88
C GLY A 128 7.34 11.88 -4.65
N ILE A 129 6.08 11.44 -4.52
CA ILE A 129 4.92 12.06 -5.15
C ILE A 129 4.14 12.81 -4.08
N ASP A 130 4.40 14.09 -3.93
CA ASP A 130 3.86 14.95 -2.85
C ASP A 130 2.67 15.82 -3.30
N HIS A 131 2.27 15.73 -4.55
CA HIS A 131 1.15 16.46 -5.14
C HIS A 131 0.07 15.53 -5.68
N GLU A 132 -1.12 16.08 -5.93
CA GLU A 132 -2.22 15.31 -6.51
C GLU A 132 -1.97 15.06 -7.99
N VAL A 133 -1.87 13.78 -8.35
CA VAL A 133 -1.76 13.31 -9.74
C VAL A 133 -3.07 12.67 -10.13
N LYS A 134 -3.60 13.04 -11.29
CA LYS A 134 -4.79 12.42 -11.88
C LYS A 134 -4.41 11.48 -13.00
N ILE A 135 -5.06 10.35 -13.03
CA ILE A 135 -4.88 9.32 -14.07
C ILE A 135 -6.19 9.03 -14.76
N ILE A 136 -6.11 8.67 -16.04
CA ILE A 136 -7.28 8.32 -16.83
C ILE A 136 -7.70 6.89 -16.50
N LYS A 137 -8.90 6.75 -15.94
CA LYS A 137 -9.52 5.45 -15.64
C LYS A 137 -10.12 4.82 -16.87
N GLN A 138 -10.78 5.62 -17.71
CA GLN A 138 -11.46 5.19 -18.92
C GLN A 138 -11.24 6.23 -20.02
N ILE A 139 -10.72 5.78 -21.16
CA ILE A 139 -10.35 6.66 -22.27
C ILE A 139 -11.59 7.22 -22.95
N GLU A 140 -12.60 6.38 -23.17
CA GLU A 140 -13.80 6.74 -23.93
C GLU A 140 -14.60 7.89 -23.29
N ASP A 141 -14.71 7.90 -21.94
CA ASP A 141 -15.47 8.90 -21.20
C ASP A 141 -14.58 9.96 -20.53
N SER A 142 -13.27 9.92 -20.76
CA SER A 142 -12.28 10.81 -20.10
C SER A 142 -12.41 10.81 -18.57
N MET A 143 -12.84 9.67 -17.98
CA MET A 143 -12.98 9.57 -16.53
C MET A 143 -11.62 9.59 -15.86
N GLU A 144 -11.39 10.61 -15.06
CA GLU A 144 -10.21 10.74 -14.24
C GLU A 144 -10.42 10.16 -12.84
N GLN A 145 -9.34 9.71 -12.23
CA GLN A 145 -9.28 9.39 -10.80
C GLN A 145 -7.95 9.86 -10.23
N SER A 146 -7.94 10.19 -8.93
CA SER A 146 -6.70 10.51 -8.24
C SER A 146 -5.81 9.26 -8.17
N LEU A 147 -4.51 9.48 -8.42
CA LEU A 147 -3.49 8.46 -8.24
C LEU A 147 -3.47 8.02 -6.78
N THR A 148 -3.39 6.73 -6.55
CA THR A 148 -3.28 6.15 -5.22
C THR A 148 -2.14 5.13 -5.20
N VAL A 149 -1.58 4.85 -4.02
CA VAL A 149 -0.57 3.78 -3.90
C VAL A 149 -1.11 2.43 -4.38
N ARG A 150 -2.41 2.20 -4.25
CA ARG A 150 -3.05 0.97 -4.73
C ARG A 150 -3.04 0.83 -6.25
N THR A 151 -2.92 1.95 -6.98
CA THR A 151 -2.74 1.93 -8.43
C THR A 151 -1.42 1.25 -8.80
N PHE A 152 -0.41 1.38 -7.94
CA PHE A 152 0.89 0.72 -8.12
C PHE A 152 0.96 -0.70 -7.55
N TYR A 153 -0.01 -1.10 -6.72
CA TYR A 153 0.05 -2.36 -5.98
C TYR A 153 0.33 -3.58 -6.88
N HIS A 154 -0.27 -3.62 -8.04
CA HIS A 154 -0.10 -4.71 -9.00
C HIS A 154 1.31 -4.75 -9.64
N PHE A 155 2.10 -3.68 -9.57
CA PHE A 155 3.50 -3.68 -10.00
C PHE A 155 4.42 -4.25 -8.93
N PHE A 156 4.07 -4.09 -7.66
CA PHE A 156 4.91 -4.49 -6.53
C PHE A 156 4.59 -5.89 -6.03
N VAL A 157 3.32 -6.32 -6.14
CA VAL A 157 2.85 -7.59 -5.60
C VAL A 157 2.48 -8.53 -6.73
N ILE A 158 3.30 -9.55 -6.91
CA ILE A 158 3.10 -10.62 -7.90
C ILE A 158 2.76 -11.89 -7.14
N ASN A 159 1.53 -12.36 -7.26
CA ASN A 159 1.09 -13.62 -6.67
C ASN A 159 1.32 -14.80 -7.62
N GLU A 160 1.21 -16.02 -7.11
CA GLU A 160 1.43 -17.26 -7.85
C GLU A 160 0.59 -17.36 -9.15
N ASN A 161 -0.68 -16.96 -9.09
CA ASN A 161 -1.56 -16.97 -10.25
C ASN A 161 -1.13 -16.02 -11.37
N ARG A 162 -0.41 -14.95 -11.02
CA ARG A 162 0.12 -14.00 -12.00
C ARG A 162 1.44 -14.48 -12.60
N ILE A 163 2.23 -15.23 -11.83
CA ILE A 163 3.49 -15.82 -12.32
C ILE A 163 3.20 -16.95 -13.32
N SER A 164 2.19 -17.79 -13.02
CA SER A 164 1.81 -18.93 -13.83
C SER A 164 0.85 -18.59 -14.98
N GLY A 165 0.30 -17.38 -15.00
CA GLY A 165 -0.66 -16.94 -16.01
C GLY A 165 0.00 -16.35 -17.26
N GLU A 166 -0.66 -16.48 -18.40
CA GLU A 166 -0.22 -15.89 -19.68
C GLU A 166 -0.48 -14.37 -19.77
N ASN A 167 -1.12 -13.79 -18.75
CA ASN A 167 -1.49 -12.39 -18.75
C ASN A 167 -0.28 -11.48 -18.43
N SER A 168 -0.20 -10.36 -19.14
CA SER A 168 0.83 -9.35 -18.88
C SER A 168 0.77 -8.84 -17.43
N ILE A 169 1.93 -8.70 -16.81
CA ILE A 169 2.10 -8.06 -15.48
C ILE A 169 1.50 -6.64 -15.48
N LEU A 170 1.60 -5.95 -16.61
CA LEU A 170 1.08 -4.58 -16.78
C LEU A 170 -0.44 -4.51 -17.00
N LYS A 171 -1.09 -5.63 -17.27
CA LYS A 171 -2.54 -5.69 -17.53
C LYS A 171 -3.21 -6.68 -16.59
N PRO A 172 -3.42 -6.34 -15.32
CA PRO A 172 -4.09 -7.21 -14.37
C PRO A 172 -5.58 -7.32 -14.70
N GLY A 173 -6.05 -8.57 -14.87
CA GLY A 173 -7.46 -8.90 -14.96
C GLY A 173 -8.10 -8.81 -16.34
N SER A 174 -9.29 -9.41 -16.45
CA SER A 174 -10.09 -9.51 -17.69
C SER A 174 -11.07 -8.34 -17.88
N GLN A 175 -11.22 -7.46 -16.89
CA GLN A 175 -12.19 -6.37 -16.94
C GLN A 175 -11.65 -5.20 -17.76
N THR A 176 -12.44 -4.76 -18.74
CA THR A 176 -12.10 -3.67 -19.67
C THR A 176 -11.79 -2.36 -18.94
N PHE A 177 -12.51 -2.09 -17.85
CA PHE A 177 -12.38 -0.85 -17.05
C PHE A 177 -11.04 -0.70 -16.33
N THR A 178 -10.37 -1.79 -15.97
CA THR A 178 -9.11 -1.74 -15.22
C THR A 178 -7.86 -1.83 -16.12
N LYS A 179 -8.04 -2.13 -17.41
CA LYS A 179 -6.91 -2.33 -18.33
C LYS A 179 -6.09 -1.06 -18.61
N ASN A 180 -6.74 0.10 -18.53
CA ASN A 180 -6.10 1.36 -18.89
C ASN A 180 -5.37 2.04 -17.71
N ILE A 181 -5.77 1.72 -16.47
CA ILE A 181 -5.17 2.31 -15.27
C ILE A 181 -3.64 2.12 -15.22
N PRO A 182 -3.08 0.90 -15.40
CA PRO A 182 -1.64 0.71 -15.34
C PRO A 182 -0.89 1.52 -16.42
N VAL A 183 -1.43 1.52 -17.64
CA VAL A 183 -0.81 2.24 -18.76
C VAL A 183 -0.87 3.74 -18.51
N SER A 184 -2.01 4.29 -18.13
CA SER A 184 -2.15 5.73 -17.83
C SER A 184 -1.31 6.16 -16.62
N THR A 185 -1.13 5.29 -15.62
CA THR A 185 -0.26 5.55 -14.47
C THR A 185 1.19 5.71 -14.92
N ILE A 186 1.72 4.76 -15.70
CA ILE A 186 3.08 4.83 -16.22
C ILE A 186 3.25 6.06 -17.12
N THR A 187 2.30 6.31 -18.01
CA THR A 187 2.33 7.46 -18.92
C THR A 187 2.34 8.76 -18.14
N SER A 188 1.49 8.92 -17.13
CA SER A 188 1.44 10.15 -16.31
C SER A 188 2.75 10.40 -15.57
N LEU A 189 3.35 9.36 -14.99
CA LEU A 189 4.63 9.48 -14.30
C LEU A 189 5.76 9.87 -15.24
N ILE A 190 5.86 9.22 -16.42
CA ILE A 190 6.89 9.53 -17.41
C ILE A 190 6.69 10.96 -17.96
N TYR A 191 5.44 11.35 -18.25
CA TYR A 191 5.15 12.66 -18.78
C TYR A 191 5.49 13.77 -17.79
N GLN A 192 5.22 13.53 -16.50
CA GLN A 192 5.53 14.46 -15.43
C GLN A 192 7.04 14.65 -15.27
N ASP A 193 7.81 13.57 -15.24
CA ASP A 193 9.28 13.60 -15.17
C ASP A 193 9.87 14.36 -16.37
N ILE A 194 9.34 14.17 -17.59
CA ILE A 194 9.76 14.90 -18.78
C ILE A 194 9.42 16.38 -18.67
N CYS A 195 8.22 16.75 -18.17
CA CYS A 195 7.82 18.15 -18.04
C CYS A 195 8.62 18.89 -16.97
N GLU A 196 8.90 18.26 -15.83
CA GLU A 196 9.71 18.85 -14.77
C GLU A 196 11.14 19.10 -15.25
N ASN A 197 11.77 18.12 -15.88
CA ASN A 197 13.11 18.23 -16.43
C ASN A 197 13.18 19.25 -17.60
N ALA A 198 12.12 19.37 -18.41
CA ALA A 198 12.05 20.38 -19.46
C ALA A 198 11.93 21.79 -18.89
N THR A 199 11.24 21.97 -17.76
CA THR A 199 11.07 23.27 -17.11
C THR A 199 12.38 23.74 -16.46
N GLU A 200 13.15 22.85 -15.86
CA GLU A 200 14.48 23.15 -15.34
C GLU A 200 15.47 23.54 -16.45
N SER A 201 15.36 22.94 -17.64
CA SER A 201 16.23 23.30 -18.78
C SER A 201 15.91 24.64 -19.43
N ILE A 202 14.71 25.20 -19.23
CA ILE A 202 14.30 26.51 -19.79
C ILE A 202 14.69 27.67 -18.87
N THR A 203 14.99 27.45 -17.61
CA THR A 203 15.39 28.50 -16.66
C THR A 203 16.86 28.95 -16.80
N TRP A 204 17.61 28.46 -17.78
CA TRP A 204 19.02 28.79 -18.02
C TRP A 204 19.27 29.58 -19.32
N PHE A 205 18.29 30.34 -19.83
CA PHE A 205 18.47 31.28 -20.94
C PHE A 205 17.97 32.68 -20.60
#